data_bb240fb02220f26f3247b60b2fdf3937
#
_entry.id   bb240fb02220f26f3247b60b2fdf3937
#
_cell.length_a   1.000
_cell.length_b   1.000
_cell.length_c   1.000
_cell.angle_alpha   90.00
_cell.angle_beta   90.00
_cell.angle_gamma   90.00
#
_symmetry.space_group_name_H-M   'P 1'
#
loop_
_entity.id
_entity.type
_entity.pdbx_description
1 polymer ?
#
loop_
_entity_poly.entity_id
_entity_poly.type
_entity_poly.pdbx_seq_one_letter_code
_entity_poly.pdbx_strand_id
1 'polypeptide(L)'
;LAEKIIIGGVPEHFNIPWYYGTQHGMFNSTGWDVSWQSYPGGTGAMLADLKAGHLDMATLLTEGAIAGILDGIDASIVKFYVDSPLIWGIHVKKGSGITINDLQGKKYAISRLKSGSHLMPYVNASQRNLQIKESDFVIVKDLNGARKALANGEADLFFWEKYITKPYVDNGEFEKIASCPTPWPSFVVVCQNKLLKNHFNDLHNLFDQLHRVIQKLVQSGDIIGMVANEFGLTHFDAVKWYAAVEWNMDLGVDTEKLGAVVNRLMELNLIPTIPLDIAVQKLVDQRSIFNFVE
;
A
#
# COMPACT_ATOMS: atom_id res chain seq x y z
N LEU A 1 17.96 -6.41 27.26
CA LEU A 1 18.22 -6.25 25.83
C LEU A 1 16.87 -5.88 25.17
N ALA A 2 16.89 -4.86 24.30
CA ALA A 2 15.70 -4.53 23.53
C ALA A 2 15.29 -5.73 22.65
N GLU A 3 14.01 -5.99 22.55
CA GLU A 3 13.49 -7.06 21.70
C GLU A 3 13.48 -6.59 20.24
N LYS A 4 13.92 -7.47 19.35
CA LYS A 4 14.01 -7.13 17.92
C LYS A 4 12.62 -7.20 17.28
N ILE A 5 12.27 -6.19 16.51
CA ILE A 5 11.07 -6.15 15.67
C ILE A 5 11.45 -5.82 14.22
N ILE A 6 10.93 -6.60 13.28
CA ILE A 6 11.13 -6.42 11.85
C ILE A 6 9.86 -5.84 11.24
N ILE A 7 9.99 -4.63 10.67
CA ILE A 7 8.89 -3.91 10.04
C ILE A 7 9.14 -3.85 8.54
N GLY A 8 8.20 -4.32 7.74
CA GLY A 8 8.31 -4.36 6.29
C GLY A 8 7.41 -3.36 5.58
N GLY A 9 7.84 -2.92 4.41
CA GLY A 9 7.02 -2.13 3.48
C GLY A 9 7.62 -2.08 2.09
N VAL A 10 6.84 -1.61 1.14
CA VAL A 10 7.34 -1.36 -0.22
C VAL A 10 8.37 -0.23 -0.22
N PRO A 11 9.39 -0.27 -1.12
CA PRO A 11 10.35 0.82 -1.26
C PRO A 11 9.72 2.01 -1.99
N GLU A 12 8.78 2.64 -1.32
CA GLU A 12 8.02 3.79 -1.82
C GLU A 12 8.04 4.94 -0.81
N HIS A 13 7.85 6.14 -1.30
CA HIS A 13 7.95 7.40 -0.55
C HIS A 13 7.03 7.46 0.69
N PHE A 14 5.91 6.75 0.73
CA PHE A 14 5.03 6.67 1.90
C PHE A 14 5.72 6.11 3.15
N ASN A 15 6.74 5.26 2.96
CA ASN A 15 7.46 4.57 4.02
C ASN A 15 8.72 5.31 4.51
N ILE A 16 9.01 6.50 3.99
CA ILE A 16 10.13 7.35 4.47
C ILE A 16 10.13 7.48 6.01
N PRO A 17 8.99 7.72 6.69
CA PRO A 17 9.01 7.83 8.14
C PRO A 17 9.58 6.61 8.86
N TRP A 18 9.31 5.40 8.39
CA TRP A 18 9.81 4.17 9.00
C TRP A 18 11.31 4.03 8.85
N TYR A 19 11.83 4.05 7.62
CA TYR A 19 13.26 3.81 7.41
C TYR A 19 14.12 4.99 7.86
N TYR A 20 13.65 6.24 7.70
CA TYR A 20 14.31 7.40 8.25
C TYR A 20 14.42 7.31 9.77
N GLY A 21 13.31 7.02 10.44
CA GLY A 21 13.30 6.86 11.89
C GLY A 21 14.23 5.75 12.37
N THR A 22 14.26 4.62 11.66
CA THR A 22 15.17 3.50 11.96
C THR A 22 16.62 3.89 11.76
N GLN A 23 16.98 4.49 10.62
CA GLN A 23 18.36 4.91 10.32
C GLN A 23 18.91 5.95 11.30
N HIS A 24 18.04 6.81 11.84
CA HIS A 24 18.44 7.87 12.77
C HIS A 24 18.22 7.48 14.25
N GLY A 25 17.95 6.21 14.53
CA GLY A 25 17.76 5.71 15.90
C GLY A 25 16.58 6.33 16.65
N MET A 26 15.60 6.86 15.93
CA MET A 26 14.47 7.57 16.54
C MET A 26 13.52 6.63 17.29
N PHE A 27 13.61 5.32 17.05
CA PHE A 27 12.84 4.30 17.76
C PHE A 27 13.53 3.71 18.99
N ASN A 28 14.76 4.13 19.31
CA ASN A 28 15.55 3.55 20.42
C ASN A 28 14.89 3.70 21.80
N SER A 29 14.01 4.72 21.96
CA SER A 29 13.30 4.96 23.23
C SER A 29 12.04 4.10 23.40
N THR A 30 11.66 3.32 22.40
CA THR A 30 10.43 2.51 22.41
C THR A 30 10.55 1.18 23.15
N GLY A 31 11.77 0.79 23.53
CA GLY A 31 12.07 -0.53 24.07
C GLY A 31 12.32 -1.61 23.00
N TRP A 32 12.16 -1.26 21.71
CA TRP A 32 12.38 -2.15 20.59
C TRP A 32 13.69 -1.86 19.86
N ASP A 33 14.33 -2.93 19.36
CA ASP A 33 15.37 -2.85 18.32
C ASP A 33 14.66 -2.96 16.96
N VAL A 34 14.28 -1.79 16.41
CA VAL A 34 13.49 -1.70 15.19
C VAL A 34 14.37 -1.84 13.97
N SER A 35 14.08 -2.81 13.11
CA SER A 35 14.70 -2.95 11.79
C SER A 35 13.68 -2.80 10.67
N TRP A 36 14.06 -2.05 9.62
CA TRP A 36 13.26 -1.90 8.41
C TRP A 36 13.69 -2.88 7.34
N GLN A 37 12.71 -3.52 6.69
CA GLN A 37 12.93 -4.41 5.54
C GLN A 37 12.12 -3.96 4.34
N SER A 38 12.80 -3.66 3.22
CA SER A 38 12.16 -3.29 1.97
C SER A 38 11.66 -4.51 1.20
N TYR A 39 10.45 -4.41 0.68
CA TYR A 39 9.76 -5.47 -0.08
C TYR A 39 9.42 -5.02 -1.52
N PRO A 40 10.35 -5.08 -2.47
CA PRO A 40 10.06 -4.77 -3.88
C PRO A 40 8.98 -5.67 -4.49
N GLY A 41 8.81 -6.87 -3.95
CA GLY A 41 7.75 -7.81 -4.31
C GLY A 41 6.35 -7.40 -3.82
N GLY A 42 6.25 -6.31 -3.06
CA GLY A 42 4.99 -5.71 -2.61
C GLY A 42 4.20 -6.56 -1.60
N THR A 43 2.93 -6.24 -1.49
CA THR A 43 2.00 -6.79 -0.47
C THR A 43 2.05 -8.32 -0.34
N GLY A 44 2.07 -9.08 -1.43
CA GLY A 44 2.05 -10.54 -1.30
C GLY A 44 3.35 -11.15 -0.78
N ALA A 45 4.51 -10.53 -1.02
CA ALA A 45 5.76 -10.98 -0.42
C ALA A 45 5.73 -10.73 1.10
N MET A 46 5.23 -9.57 1.52
CA MET A 46 5.05 -9.26 2.95
C MET A 46 4.04 -10.19 3.63
N LEU A 47 2.90 -10.48 2.98
CA LEU A 47 1.91 -11.44 3.50
C LEU A 47 2.48 -12.85 3.64
N ALA A 48 3.33 -13.29 2.70
CA ALA A 48 4.01 -14.57 2.79
C ALA A 48 4.97 -14.62 3.98
N ASP A 49 5.75 -13.56 4.20
CA ASP A 49 6.70 -13.48 5.31
C ASP A 49 6.02 -13.27 6.67
N LEU A 50 4.90 -12.54 6.74
CA LEU A 50 4.04 -12.51 7.92
C LEU A 50 3.53 -13.92 8.27
N LYS A 51 3.04 -14.66 7.26
CA LYS A 51 2.56 -16.03 7.45
C LYS A 51 3.66 -17.00 7.89
N ALA A 52 4.87 -16.81 7.37
CA ALA A 52 6.03 -17.63 7.72
C ALA A 52 6.68 -17.24 9.07
N GLY A 53 6.29 -16.11 9.67
CA GLY A 53 6.90 -15.59 10.90
C GLY A 53 8.26 -14.94 10.71
N HIS A 54 8.61 -14.55 9.46
CA HIS A 54 9.85 -13.85 9.14
C HIS A 54 9.72 -12.33 9.24
N LEU A 55 8.50 -11.82 9.32
CA LEU A 55 8.15 -10.42 9.42
C LEU A 55 7.16 -10.24 10.58
N ASP A 56 7.41 -9.29 11.46
CA ASP A 56 6.58 -9.05 12.64
C ASP A 56 5.45 -8.09 12.36
N MET A 57 5.74 -7.04 11.60
CA MET A 57 4.78 -6.01 11.18
C MET A 57 5.01 -5.63 9.72
N ALA A 58 3.96 -5.17 9.06
CA ALA A 58 4.04 -4.70 7.69
C ALA A 58 3.15 -3.48 7.44
N THR A 59 3.66 -2.54 6.67
CA THR A 59 2.84 -1.49 6.05
C THR A 59 2.35 -2.01 4.70
N LEU A 60 1.07 -2.32 4.62
CA LEU A 60 0.44 -2.99 3.48
C LEU A 60 -0.61 -2.10 2.82
N LEU A 61 -0.87 -2.34 1.53
CA LEU A 61 -2.09 -1.86 0.89
C LEU A 61 -3.32 -2.36 1.65
N THR A 62 -4.27 -1.47 1.93
CA THR A 62 -5.45 -1.77 2.76
C THR A 62 -6.25 -2.96 2.22
N GLU A 63 -6.53 -2.99 0.93
CA GLU A 63 -7.25 -4.09 0.27
C GLU A 63 -6.48 -5.41 0.36
N GLY A 64 -5.17 -5.36 0.22
CA GLY A 64 -4.31 -6.54 0.32
C GLY A 64 -4.22 -7.09 1.74
N ALA A 65 -4.16 -6.22 2.75
CA ALA A 65 -4.20 -6.61 4.16
C ALA A 65 -5.52 -7.30 4.51
N ILE A 66 -6.65 -6.70 4.12
CA ILE A 66 -7.99 -7.26 4.33
C ILE A 66 -8.10 -8.65 3.69
N ALA A 67 -7.76 -8.77 2.40
CA ALA A 67 -7.83 -10.04 1.71
C ALA A 67 -6.92 -11.11 2.35
N GLY A 68 -5.68 -10.76 2.72
CA GLY A 68 -4.72 -11.68 3.31
C GLY A 68 -5.15 -12.21 4.68
N ILE A 69 -5.69 -11.35 5.54
CA ILE A 69 -6.17 -11.74 6.87
C ILE A 69 -7.43 -12.61 6.75
N LEU A 70 -8.37 -12.24 5.86
CA LEU A 70 -9.56 -13.06 5.61
C LEU A 70 -9.21 -14.42 4.98
N ASP A 71 -8.13 -14.51 4.21
CA ASP A 71 -7.57 -15.76 3.68
C ASP A 71 -6.78 -16.58 4.75
N GLY A 72 -6.76 -16.14 6.02
CA GLY A 72 -6.26 -16.91 7.17
C GLY A 72 -4.83 -16.60 7.60
N ILE A 73 -4.30 -15.43 7.30
CA ILE A 73 -3.04 -14.96 7.90
C ILE A 73 -3.31 -14.58 9.36
N ASP A 74 -2.53 -15.13 10.30
CA ASP A 74 -2.64 -14.88 11.73
C ASP A 74 -2.03 -13.53 12.13
N ALA A 75 -2.71 -12.48 11.70
CA ALA A 75 -2.32 -11.10 11.93
C ALA A 75 -3.56 -10.21 12.03
N SER A 76 -3.40 -8.99 12.55
CA SER A 76 -4.47 -8.00 12.65
C SER A 76 -4.01 -6.64 12.11
N ILE A 77 -4.94 -5.88 11.57
CA ILE A 77 -4.77 -4.45 11.30
C ILE A 77 -4.75 -3.73 12.65
N VAL A 78 -3.72 -2.94 12.90
CA VAL A 78 -3.53 -2.24 14.18
C VAL A 78 -3.67 -0.73 14.08
N LYS A 79 -3.54 -0.19 12.87
CA LYS A 79 -3.86 1.23 12.58
C LYS A 79 -3.96 1.48 11.07
N PHE A 80 -4.67 2.52 10.67
CA PHE A 80 -4.45 3.13 9.37
C PHE A 80 -3.09 3.85 9.36
N TYR A 81 -2.37 3.78 8.25
CA TYR A 81 -1.06 4.43 8.11
C TYR A 81 -1.12 5.63 7.19
N VAL A 82 -1.74 5.50 6.02
CA VAL A 82 -1.96 6.59 5.08
C VAL A 82 -3.45 6.63 4.71
N ASP A 83 -4.12 7.73 5.07
CA ASP A 83 -5.54 7.92 4.83
C ASP A 83 -5.86 8.38 3.40
N SER A 84 -4.93 9.11 2.77
CA SER A 84 -5.13 9.52 1.39
C SER A 84 -5.20 8.33 0.43
N PRO A 85 -6.02 8.42 -0.64
CA PRO A 85 -6.05 7.42 -1.69
C PRO A 85 -4.69 7.19 -2.35
N LEU A 86 -4.36 5.96 -2.69
CA LEU A 86 -3.24 5.67 -3.58
C LEU A 86 -3.65 6.01 -5.02
N ILE A 87 -2.84 6.79 -5.70
CA ILE A 87 -3.13 7.21 -7.07
C ILE A 87 -2.40 6.32 -8.06
N TRP A 88 -3.12 5.40 -8.66
CA TRP A 88 -2.61 4.52 -9.69
C TRP A 88 -2.59 5.20 -11.04
N GLY A 89 -1.44 5.28 -11.68
CA GLY A 89 -1.33 5.66 -13.08
C GLY A 89 -1.69 4.47 -13.97
N ILE A 90 -2.41 4.73 -15.06
CA ILE A 90 -2.69 3.76 -16.12
C ILE A 90 -1.70 4.04 -17.25
N HIS A 91 -0.81 3.10 -17.49
CA HIS A 91 0.33 3.27 -18.38
C HIS A 91 0.22 2.36 -19.60
N VAL A 92 0.54 2.90 -20.75
CA VAL A 92 0.56 2.20 -22.05
C VAL A 92 1.90 2.47 -22.75
N LYS A 93 2.25 1.62 -23.71
CA LYS A 93 3.43 1.86 -24.56
C LYS A 93 3.32 3.21 -25.26
N LYS A 94 4.40 3.99 -25.23
CA LYS A 94 4.46 5.28 -25.91
C LYS A 94 4.14 5.15 -27.41
N GLY A 95 3.23 5.99 -27.88
CA GLY A 95 2.81 5.98 -29.29
C GLY A 95 1.93 4.81 -29.67
N SER A 96 1.38 4.05 -28.71
CA SER A 96 0.47 2.94 -28.99
C SER A 96 -0.90 3.38 -29.53
N GLY A 97 -1.26 4.65 -29.29
CA GLY A 97 -2.59 5.17 -29.62
C GLY A 97 -3.71 4.68 -28.71
N ILE A 98 -3.40 3.87 -27.69
CA ILE A 98 -4.41 3.36 -26.74
C ILE A 98 -4.82 4.52 -25.83
N THR A 99 -6.13 4.73 -25.72
CA THR A 99 -6.72 5.72 -24.81
C THR A 99 -7.47 5.03 -23.69
N ILE A 100 -7.92 5.80 -22.71
CA ILE A 100 -8.73 5.28 -21.59
C ILE A 100 -10.06 4.64 -22.04
N ASN A 101 -10.51 4.90 -23.26
CA ASN A 101 -11.74 4.34 -23.82
C ASN A 101 -11.51 3.00 -24.56
N ASP A 102 -10.25 2.61 -24.76
CA ASP A 102 -9.89 1.42 -25.56
C ASP A 102 -9.50 0.21 -24.70
N LEU A 103 -9.82 0.19 -23.41
CA LEU A 103 -9.31 -0.81 -22.46
C LEU A 103 -10.00 -2.18 -22.57
N GLN A 104 -11.16 -2.27 -23.22
CA GLN A 104 -11.88 -3.54 -23.39
C GLN A 104 -11.05 -4.55 -24.20
N GLY A 105 -10.84 -5.75 -23.64
CA GLY A 105 -10.10 -6.83 -24.30
C GLY A 105 -8.58 -6.62 -24.40
N LYS A 106 -8.02 -5.64 -23.70
CA LYS A 106 -6.58 -5.41 -23.60
C LYS A 106 -5.91 -6.34 -22.61
N LYS A 107 -4.59 -6.52 -22.76
CA LYS A 107 -3.75 -7.30 -21.84
C LYS A 107 -3.16 -6.41 -20.75
N TYR A 108 -3.37 -6.79 -19.50
CA TYR A 108 -2.94 -6.05 -18.32
C TYR A 108 -1.72 -6.73 -17.68
N ALA A 109 -0.57 -6.04 -17.65
CA ALA A 109 0.57 -6.53 -16.87
C ALA A 109 0.30 -6.32 -15.37
N ILE A 110 0.44 -7.38 -14.60
CA ILE A 110 0.24 -7.37 -13.13
C ILE A 110 1.42 -8.02 -12.43
N SER A 111 1.74 -7.56 -11.23
CA SER A 111 2.83 -8.18 -10.46
C SER A 111 2.50 -9.62 -10.08
N ARG A 112 1.28 -9.88 -9.64
CA ARG A 112 0.73 -11.21 -9.32
C ARG A 112 -0.78 -11.12 -9.10
N LEU A 113 -1.43 -12.26 -9.05
CA LEU A 113 -2.85 -12.33 -8.66
C LEU A 113 -3.04 -11.78 -7.23
N LYS A 114 -4.16 -11.10 -7.00
CA LYS A 114 -4.54 -10.45 -5.73
C LYS A 114 -3.60 -9.30 -5.29
N SER A 115 -2.70 -8.81 -6.16
CA SER A 115 -1.93 -7.59 -5.91
C SER A 115 -2.73 -6.33 -6.23
N GLY A 116 -2.27 -5.15 -5.77
CA GLY A 116 -2.89 -3.88 -6.14
C GLY A 116 -2.97 -3.68 -7.66
N SER A 117 -1.89 -4.03 -8.40
CA SER A 117 -1.89 -3.96 -9.88
C SER A 117 -2.89 -4.92 -10.54
N HIS A 118 -3.34 -5.97 -9.84
CA HIS A 118 -4.41 -6.86 -10.28
C HIS A 118 -5.80 -6.34 -9.90
N LEU A 119 -5.95 -5.75 -8.71
CA LEU A 119 -7.26 -5.31 -8.20
C LEU A 119 -7.71 -3.99 -8.82
N MET A 120 -6.78 -3.06 -9.05
CA MET A 120 -7.12 -1.73 -9.59
C MET A 120 -7.70 -1.72 -11.00
N PRO A 121 -7.32 -2.61 -11.93
CA PRO A 121 -8.07 -2.83 -13.16
C PRO A 121 -9.58 -3.08 -12.95
N TYR A 122 -9.96 -3.91 -11.97
CA TYR A 122 -11.38 -4.16 -11.67
C TYR A 122 -12.09 -2.93 -11.09
N VAL A 123 -11.40 -2.16 -10.22
CA VAL A 123 -11.91 -0.87 -9.72
C VAL A 123 -12.19 0.08 -10.88
N ASN A 124 -11.23 0.24 -11.79
CA ASN A 124 -11.38 1.07 -12.98
C ASN A 124 -12.50 0.57 -13.91
N ALA A 125 -12.56 -0.74 -14.12
CA ALA A 125 -13.57 -1.38 -14.97
C ALA A 125 -14.99 -1.16 -14.43
N SER A 126 -15.20 -1.27 -13.11
CA SER A 126 -16.51 -1.02 -12.48
C SER A 126 -17.01 0.41 -12.70
N GLN A 127 -16.10 1.39 -12.73
CA GLN A 127 -16.42 2.80 -12.98
C GLN A 127 -16.75 3.08 -14.45
N ARG A 128 -16.39 2.18 -15.37
CA ARG A 128 -16.49 2.37 -16.83
C ARG A 128 -17.35 1.33 -17.53
N ASN A 129 -18.01 0.45 -16.79
CA ASN A 129 -18.78 -0.66 -17.34
C ASN A 129 -17.98 -1.57 -18.29
N LEU A 130 -16.69 -1.79 -17.98
CA LEU A 130 -15.82 -2.70 -18.72
C LEU A 130 -15.88 -4.09 -18.11
N GLN A 131 -15.66 -5.11 -18.94
CA GLN A 131 -15.52 -6.49 -18.51
C GLN A 131 -14.07 -6.94 -18.68
N ILE A 132 -13.45 -7.36 -17.58
CA ILE A 132 -12.11 -7.92 -17.56
C ILE A 132 -12.21 -9.41 -17.24
N LYS A 133 -11.46 -10.23 -17.98
CA LYS A 133 -11.37 -11.68 -17.78
C LYS A 133 -10.03 -12.00 -17.15
N GLU A 134 -9.94 -13.10 -16.40
CA GLU A 134 -8.64 -13.58 -15.86
C GLU A 134 -7.60 -13.82 -16.94
N SER A 135 -8.04 -14.25 -18.15
CA SER A 135 -7.17 -14.44 -19.31
C SER A 135 -6.57 -13.15 -19.88
N ASP A 136 -7.03 -11.98 -19.43
CA ASP A 136 -6.53 -10.68 -19.85
C ASP A 136 -5.29 -10.24 -19.04
N PHE A 137 -4.93 -10.98 -17.98
CA PHE A 137 -3.79 -10.65 -17.13
C PHE A 137 -2.51 -11.40 -17.56
N VAL A 138 -1.39 -10.66 -17.53
CA VAL A 138 -0.04 -11.14 -17.75
C VAL A 138 0.77 -10.93 -16.47
N ILE A 139 1.23 -12.01 -15.84
CA ILE A 139 2.00 -11.92 -14.58
C ILE A 139 3.46 -11.56 -14.91
N VAL A 140 3.92 -10.44 -14.39
CA VAL A 140 5.25 -9.86 -14.69
C VAL A 140 6.12 -9.64 -13.45
N LYS A 141 5.65 -10.01 -12.27
CA LYS A 141 6.31 -9.99 -10.94
C LYS A 141 6.50 -8.59 -10.34
N ASP A 142 7.10 -7.65 -11.04
CA ASP A 142 7.47 -6.32 -10.55
C ASP A 142 7.35 -5.24 -11.64
N LEU A 143 7.69 -4.00 -11.28
CA LEU A 143 7.65 -2.86 -12.21
C LEU A 143 8.58 -3.06 -13.42
N ASN A 144 9.76 -3.66 -13.22
CA ASN A 144 10.68 -3.92 -14.33
C ASN A 144 10.10 -4.93 -15.30
N GLY A 145 9.40 -5.95 -14.78
CA GLY A 145 8.65 -6.90 -15.60
C GLY A 145 7.54 -6.23 -16.40
N ALA A 146 6.77 -5.30 -15.77
CA ALA A 146 5.72 -4.54 -16.46
C ALA A 146 6.29 -3.66 -17.60
N ARG A 147 7.41 -2.97 -17.34
CA ARG A 147 8.12 -2.17 -18.35
C ARG A 147 8.54 -3.01 -19.56
N LYS A 148 9.14 -4.18 -19.31
CA LYS A 148 9.56 -5.12 -20.36
C LYS A 148 8.36 -5.65 -21.14
N ALA A 149 7.29 -6.04 -20.46
CA ALA A 149 6.08 -6.56 -21.11
C ALA A 149 5.44 -5.53 -22.05
N LEU A 150 5.39 -4.25 -21.64
CA LEU A 150 4.92 -3.17 -22.52
C LEU A 150 5.85 -2.97 -23.72
N ALA A 151 7.16 -2.91 -23.49
CA ALA A 151 8.14 -2.70 -24.55
C ALA A 151 8.06 -3.81 -25.62
N ASN A 152 7.91 -5.08 -25.18
CA ASN A 152 7.85 -6.26 -26.04
C ASN A 152 6.46 -6.50 -26.67
N GLY A 153 5.40 -5.78 -26.24
CA GLY A 153 4.04 -6.02 -26.69
C GLY A 153 3.38 -7.28 -26.09
N GLU A 154 3.90 -7.78 -24.98
CA GLU A 154 3.33 -8.90 -24.23
C GLU A 154 2.10 -8.47 -23.41
N ALA A 155 2.05 -7.19 -23.03
CA ALA A 155 0.91 -6.53 -22.43
C ALA A 155 0.66 -5.17 -23.09
N ASP A 156 -0.58 -4.71 -23.03
CA ASP A 156 -1.03 -3.43 -23.60
C ASP A 156 -0.89 -2.29 -22.59
N LEU A 157 -1.13 -2.59 -21.30
CA LEU A 157 -1.13 -1.61 -20.23
C LEU A 157 -0.79 -2.24 -18.87
N PHE A 158 -0.47 -1.34 -17.91
CA PHE A 158 -0.34 -1.72 -16.50
C PHE A 158 -0.77 -0.57 -15.58
N PHE A 159 -1.16 -0.94 -14.35
CA PHE A 159 -1.46 -0.03 -13.26
C PHE A 159 -0.31 -0.03 -12.26
N TRP A 160 0.17 1.14 -11.88
CA TRP A 160 1.21 1.30 -10.86
C TRP A 160 1.08 2.65 -10.17
N GLU A 161 1.71 2.80 -8.99
CA GLU A 161 1.70 4.07 -8.28
C GLU A 161 2.27 5.18 -9.19
N LYS A 162 1.54 6.30 -9.23
CA LYS A 162 1.72 7.37 -10.21
C LYS A 162 3.09 8.04 -10.14
N TYR A 163 3.61 8.27 -8.91
CA TYR A 163 4.87 9.00 -8.73
C TYR A 163 6.09 8.09 -8.85
N ILE A 164 5.98 6.82 -8.48
CA ILE A 164 7.03 5.82 -8.73
C ILE A 164 7.28 5.64 -10.23
N THR A 165 6.23 5.75 -11.04
CA THR A 165 6.35 5.62 -12.50
C THR A 165 6.65 6.94 -13.21
N LYS A 166 6.55 8.07 -12.53
CA LYS A 166 6.73 9.40 -13.12
C LYS A 166 8.05 9.58 -13.89
N PRO A 167 9.22 9.18 -13.37
CA PRO A 167 10.48 9.29 -14.10
C PRO A 167 10.48 8.58 -15.46
N TYR A 168 9.81 7.44 -15.56
CA TYR A 168 9.72 6.67 -16.82
C TYR A 168 8.71 7.28 -17.80
N VAL A 169 7.68 7.94 -17.30
CA VAL A 169 6.78 8.75 -18.16
C VAL A 169 7.51 9.96 -18.70
N ASP A 170 8.28 10.66 -17.86
CA ASP A 170 9.01 11.88 -18.25
C ASP A 170 10.12 11.62 -19.25
N ASN A 171 10.83 10.49 -19.12
CA ASN A 171 11.85 10.09 -20.10
C ASN A 171 11.27 9.50 -21.38
N GLY A 172 9.94 9.31 -21.44
CA GLY A 172 9.23 8.85 -22.61
C GLY A 172 9.27 7.35 -22.87
N GLU A 173 9.56 6.53 -21.85
CA GLU A 173 9.55 5.08 -21.98
C GLU A 173 8.12 4.55 -22.21
N PHE A 174 7.13 5.12 -21.50
CA PHE A 174 5.72 4.84 -21.70
C PHE A 174 4.86 6.10 -21.44
N GLU A 175 3.59 6.03 -21.73
CA GLU A 175 2.62 7.11 -21.52
C GLU A 175 1.66 6.77 -20.38
N LYS A 176 1.36 7.78 -19.54
CA LYS A 176 0.27 7.70 -18.57
C LYS A 176 -0.99 8.29 -19.20
N ILE A 177 -1.98 7.45 -19.52
CA ILE A 177 -3.21 7.86 -20.19
C ILE A 177 -4.31 8.33 -19.22
N ALA A 178 -4.26 7.87 -17.96
CA ALA A 178 -5.22 8.28 -16.93
C ALA A 178 -4.67 8.00 -15.53
N SER A 179 -5.45 8.35 -14.51
CA SER A 179 -5.22 7.99 -13.11
C SER A 179 -6.49 7.34 -12.53
N CYS A 180 -6.30 6.39 -11.63
CA CYS A 180 -7.35 5.68 -10.91
C CYS A 180 -7.02 5.73 -9.41
N PRO A 181 -7.61 6.64 -8.61
CA PRO A 181 -7.44 6.65 -7.16
C PRO A 181 -8.12 5.42 -6.55
N THR A 182 -7.53 4.86 -5.48
CA THR A 182 -8.27 3.89 -4.65
C THR A 182 -9.47 4.58 -4.01
N PRO A 183 -10.65 3.94 -3.95
CA PRO A 183 -11.80 4.50 -3.24
C PRO A 183 -11.75 4.22 -1.71
N TRP A 184 -10.54 4.07 -1.15
CA TRP A 184 -10.27 3.80 0.26
C TRP A 184 -8.88 4.32 0.67
N PRO A 185 -8.60 4.44 2.00
CA PRO A 185 -7.26 4.73 2.53
C PRO A 185 -6.21 3.76 2.00
N SER A 186 -5.06 4.28 1.60
CA SER A 186 -4.09 3.48 0.83
C SER A 186 -3.36 2.42 1.64
N PHE A 187 -2.94 2.72 2.88
CA PHE A 187 -2.11 1.80 3.66
C PHE A 187 -2.58 1.64 5.10
N VAL A 188 -2.42 0.42 5.59
CA VAL A 188 -2.59 0.05 6.99
C VAL A 188 -1.31 -0.57 7.55
N VAL A 189 -1.16 -0.57 8.86
CA VAL A 189 -0.16 -1.36 9.56
C VAL A 189 -0.81 -2.66 10.02
N VAL A 190 -0.21 -3.78 9.64
CA VAL A 190 -0.59 -5.13 10.05
C VAL A 190 0.47 -5.68 10.99
N CYS A 191 0.05 -6.32 12.07
CA CYS A 191 0.92 -6.92 13.07
C CYS A 191 0.55 -8.39 13.29
N GLN A 192 1.53 -9.27 13.46
CA GLN A 192 1.29 -10.65 13.84
C GLN A 192 0.55 -10.74 15.20
N ASN A 193 -0.48 -11.59 15.29
CA ASN A 193 -1.24 -11.74 16.51
C ASN A 193 -0.41 -12.26 17.70
N LYS A 194 0.64 -13.04 17.41
CA LYS A 194 1.62 -13.49 18.42
C LYS A 194 2.31 -12.29 19.10
N LEU A 195 2.71 -11.27 18.33
CA LEU A 195 3.33 -10.06 18.86
C LEU A 195 2.31 -9.22 19.64
N LEU A 196 1.12 -9.03 19.09
CA LEU A 196 0.02 -8.31 19.74
C LEU A 196 -0.33 -8.90 21.10
N LYS A 197 -0.36 -10.22 21.21
CA LYS A 197 -0.71 -10.92 22.46
C LYS A 197 0.22 -10.55 23.61
N ASN A 198 1.50 -10.37 23.33
CA ASN A 198 2.53 -10.20 24.37
C ASN A 198 2.93 -8.73 24.56
N HIS A 199 2.80 -7.88 23.55
CA HIS A 199 3.44 -6.55 23.49
C HIS A 199 2.49 -5.43 23.04
N PHE A 200 1.19 -5.59 23.23
CA PHE A 200 0.22 -4.60 22.74
C PHE A 200 0.51 -3.17 23.22
N ASN A 201 0.84 -2.99 24.51
CA ASN A 201 1.12 -1.66 25.07
C ASN A 201 2.44 -1.06 24.52
N ASP A 202 3.41 -1.91 24.18
CA ASP A 202 4.69 -1.45 23.65
C ASP A 202 4.54 -0.92 22.22
N LEU A 203 3.56 -1.46 21.47
CA LEU A 203 3.24 -0.97 20.12
C LEU A 203 2.68 0.45 20.12
N HIS A 204 1.95 0.87 21.15
CA HIS A 204 1.50 2.25 21.28
C HIS A 204 2.69 3.22 21.36
N ASN A 205 3.72 2.89 22.14
CA ASN A 205 4.94 3.68 22.22
C ASN A 205 5.66 3.76 20.87
N LEU A 206 5.66 2.66 20.11
CA LEU A 206 6.23 2.61 18.77
C LEU A 206 5.47 3.53 17.80
N PHE A 207 4.14 3.51 17.84
CA PHE A 207 3.32 4.37 16.97
C PHE A 207 3.39 5.85 17.38
N ASP A 208 3.42 6.16 18.67
CA ASP A 208 3.69 7.52 19.14
C ASP A 208 5.02 8.05 18.60
N GLN A 209 6.06 7.21 18.64
CA GLN A 209 7.35 7.59 18.12
C GLN A 209 7.36 7.74 16.59
N LEU A 210 6.62 6.88 15.88
CA LEU A 210 6.40 7.03 14.44
C LEU A 210 5.73 8.39 14.12
N HIS A 211 4.71 8.77 14.89
CA HIS A 211 4.05 10.07 14.72
C HIS A 211 5.03 11.23 14.92
N ARG A 212 5.93 11.15 15.88
CA ARG A 212 6.99 12.15 16.10
C ARG A 212 7.96 12.20 14.92
N VAL A 213 8.29 11.06 14.31
CA VAL A 213 9.11 11.02 13.10
C VAL A 213 8.39 11.72 11.94
N ILE A 214 7.12 11.41 11.72
CA ILE A 214 6.30 12.06 10.68
C ILE A 214 6.25 13.57 10.92
N GLN A 215 5.91 14.00 12.14
CA GLN A 215 5.85 15.43 12.50
C GLN A 215 7.18 16.15 12.25
N LYS A 216 8.30 15.53 12.64
CA LYS A 216 9.63 16.09 12.40
C LYS A 216 9.91 16.28 10.90
N LEU A 217 9.63 15.26 10.08
CA LEU A 217 9.83 15.31 8.63
C LEU A 217 8.95 16.35 7.95
N VAL A 218 7.70 16.47 8.42
CA VAL A 218 6.75 17.47 7.93
C VAL A 218 7.19 18.89 8.31
N GLN A 219 7.55 19.11 9.57
CA GLN A 219 7.93 20.43 10.09
C GLN A 219 9.24 20.96 9.53
N SER A 220 10.23 20.08 9.28
CA SER A 220 11.49 20.48 8.66
C SER A 220 11.36 20.79 7.16
N GLY A 221 10.33 20.26 6.50
CA GLY A 221 10.18 20.31 5.05
C GLY A 221 11.18 19.43 4.27
N ASP A 222 12.08 18.72 4.96
CA ASP A 222 13.12 17.89 4.34
C ASP A 222 12.56 16.74 3.50
N ILE A 223 11.37 16.27 3.86
CA ILE A 223 10.73 15.15 3.18
C ILE A 223 10.54 15.35 1.67
N ILE A 224 10.27 16.58 1.23
CA ILE A 224 10.12 16.90 -0.20
C ILE A 224 11.44 16.67 -0.94
N GLY A 225 12.55 17.16 -0.37
CA GLY A 225 13.89 16.96 -0.93
C GLY A 225 14.31 15.49 -0.93
N MET A 226 14.01 14.76 0.15
CA MET A 226 14.27 13.32 0.25
C MET A 226 13.53 12.54 -0.83
N VAL A 227 12.24 12.80 -1.00
CA VAL A 227 11.40 12.16 -2.03
C VAL A 227 11.91 12.48 -3.44
N ALA A 228 12.22 13.74 -3.72
CA ALA A 228 12.75 14.14 -5.01
C ALA A 228 14.05 13.39 -5.35
N ASN A 229 14.98 13.34 -4.42
CA ASN A 229 16.29 12.72 -4.63
C ASN A 229 16.22 11.19 -4.72
N GLU A 230 15.47 10.55 -3.81
CA GLU A 230 15.46 9.09 -3.71
C GLU A 230 14.64 8.42 -4.81
N PHE A 231 13.54 9.06 -5.22
CA PHE A 231 12.63 8.51 -6.24
C PHE A 231 12.77 9.15 -7.62
N GLY A 232 13.77 10.00 -7.81
CA GLY A 232 14.06 10.64 -9.11
C GLY A 232 12.95 11.57 -9.59
N LEU A 233 12.20 12.18 -8.67
CA LEU A 233 11.15 13.14 -8.98
C LEU A 233 11.73 14.54 -9.14
N THR A 234 11.08 15.37 -9.97
CA THR A 234 11.32 16.80 -9.92
C THR A 234 10.87 17.35 -8.56
N HIS A 235 11.45 18.44 -8.10
CA HIS A 235 11.00 19.11 -6.88
C HIS A 235 9.48 19.43 -6.94
N PHE A 236 9.00 19.86 -8.09
CA PHE A 236 7.58 20.16 -8.31
C PHE A 236 6.67 18.93 -8.14
N ASP A 237 7.07 17.76 -8.65
CA ASP A 237 6.31 16.52 -8.49
C ASP A 237 6.36 16.01 -7.06
N ALA A 238 7.49 16.16 -6.36
CA ALA A 238 7.61 15.83 -4.94
C ALA A 238 6.71 16.73 -4.06
N VAL A 239 6.62 18.04 -4.38
CA VAL A 239 5.67 18.96 -3.72
C VAL A 239 4.22 18.53 -3.96
N LYS A 240 3.86 18.15 -5.18
CA LYS A 240 2.51 17.65 -5.51
C LYS A 240 2.18 16.35 -4.79
N TRP A 241 3.14 15.42 -4.72
CA TRP A 241 2.97 14.20 -3.95
C TRP A 241 2.75 14.52 -2.48
N TYR A 242 3.61 15.35 -1.89
CA TYR A 242 3.53 15.74 -0.48
C TYR A 242 2.20 16.42 -0.14
N ALA A 243 1.70 17.29 -1.02
CA ALA A 243 0.41 17.96 -0.84
C ALA A 243 -0.80 17.00 -0.90
N ALA A 244 -0.61 15.79 -1.43
CA ALA A 244 -1.67 14.81 -1.59
C ALA A 244 -1.57 13.64 -0.59
N VAL A 245 -0.45 13.50 0.15
CA VAL A 245 -0.29 12.43 1.14
C VAL A 245 -0.81 12.88 2.50
N GLU A 246 -1.55 11.99 3.15
CA GLU A 246 -2.07 12.19 4.50
C GLU A 246 -1.74 10.97 5.36
N TRP A 247 -0.72 11.11 6.21
CA TRP A 247 -0.42 10.09 7.20
C TRP A 247 -1.44 10.13 8.33
N ASN A 248 -1.99 8.98 8.66
CA ASN A 248 -2.91 8.87 9.78
C ASN A 248 -2.17 9.00 11.11
N MET A 249 -2.63 9.90 11.97
CA MET A 249 -2.03 10.18 13.28
C MET A 249 -2.79 9.54 14.45
N ASP A 250 -3.79 8.70 14.19
CA ASP A 250 -4.51 7.97 15.21
C ASP A 250 -3.70 6.76 15.69
N LEU A 251 -3.88 6.35 16.94
CA LEU A 251 -3.18 5.21 17.54
C LEU A 251 -3.92 3.88 17.40
N GLY A 252 -5.09 3.89 16.77
CA GLY A 252 -5.93 2.70 16.62
C GLY A 252 -6.62 2.60 15.27
N VAL A 253 -7.61 1.74 15.19
CA VAL A 253 -8.40 1.46 14.00
C VAL A 253 -9.79 2.05 14.13
N ASP A 254 -10.14 2.91 13.20
CA ASP A 254 -11.53 3.34 12.96
C ASP A 254 -12.27 2.19 12.26
N THR A 255 -13.15 1.53 13.00
CA THR A 255 -13.90 0.36 12.51
C THR A 255 -14.99 0.71 11.52
N GLU A 256 -15.54 1.94 11.55
CA GLU A 256 -16.50 2.40 10.55
C GLU A 256 -15.81 2.61 9.22
N LYS A 257 -14.67 3.30 9.22
CA LYS A 257 -13.80 3.46 8.04
C LYS A 257 -13.39 2.12 7.47
N LEU A 258 -12.95 1.18 8.30
CA LEU A 258 -12.58 -0.17 7.88
C LEU A 258 -13.78 -0.94 7.29
N GLY A 259 -14.93 -0.85 7.93
CA GLY A 259 -16.18 -1.46 7.47
C GLY A 259 -16.61 -0.95 6.10
N ALA A 260 -16.47 0.35 5.86
CA ALA A 260 -16.75 0.93 4.54
C ALA A 260 -15.82 0.36 3.45
N VAL A 261 -14.54 0.15 3.75
CA VAL A 261 -13.59 -0.49 2.82
C VAL A 261 -13.98 -1.95 2.55
N VAL A 262 -14.29 -2.72 3.59
CA VAL A 262 -14.74 -4.12 3.47
C VAL A 262 -15.98 -4.21 2.58
N ASN A 263 -17.00 -3.39 2.82
CA ASN A 263 -18.21 -3.35 2.00
C ASN A 263 -17.86 -3.04 0.54
N ARG A 264 -16.99 -2.07 0.30
CA ARG A 264 -16.59 -1.71 -1.08
C ARG A 264 -15.85 -2.84 -1.78
N LEU A 265 -14.99 -3.57 -1.08
CA LEU A 265 -14.29 -4.74 -1.62
C LEU A 265 -15.26 -5.89 -1.94
N MET A 266 -16.28 -6.12 -1.11
CA MET A 266 -17.35 -7.10 -1.39
C MET A 266 -18.18 -6.71 -2.60
N GLU A 267 -18.61 -5.45 -2.73
CA GLU A 267 -19.34 -4.93 -3.89
C GLU A 267 -18.57 -5.14 -5.21
N LEU A 268 -17.26 -5.01 -5.16
CA LEU A 268 -16.38 -5.21 -6.31
C LEU A 268 -16.01 -6.68 -6.54
N ASN A 269 -16.50 -7.61 -5.72
CA ASN A 269 -16.17 -9.04 -5.73
C ASN A 269 -14.66 -9.30 -5.55
N LEU A 270 -13.94 -8.42 -4.86
CA LEU A 270 -12.50 -8.54 -4.60
C LEU A 270 -12.19 -9.38 -3.35
N ILE A 271 -13.19 -9.53 -2.48
CA ILE A 271 -13.19 -10.46 -1.33
C ILE A 271 -14.53 -11.23 -1.30
N PRO A 272 -14.59 -12.40 -0.66
CA PRO A 272 -15.84 -13.13 -0.46
C PRO A 272 -16.87 -12.31 0.33
N THR A 273 -18.15 -12.53 0.06
CA THR A 273 -19.22 -11.95 0.88
C THR A 273 -19.21 -12.60 2.26
N ILE A 274 -19.09 -11.78 3.30
CA ILE A 274 -19.05 -12.17 4.71
C ILE A 274 -19.84 -11.12 5.52
N PRO A 275 -20.56 -11.48 6.60
CA PRO A 275 -21.16 -10.50 7.50
C PRO A 275 -20.12 -9.49 7.99
N LEU A 276 -20.47 -8.21 7.93
CA LEU A 276 -19.51 -7.13 8.17
C LEU A 276 -18.89 -7.17 9.57
N ASP A 277 -19.71 -7.45 10.58
CA ASP A 277 -19.27 -7.62 11.97
C ASP A 277 -18.25 -8.75 12.12
N ILE A 278 -18.48 -9.89 11.45
CA ILE A 278 -17.55 -11.02 11.41
C ILE A 278 -16.24 -10.63 10.70
N ALA A 279 -16.35 -9.90 9.59
CA ALA A 279 -15.17 -9.43 8.87
C ALA A 279 -14.31 -8.51 9.75
N VAL A 280 -14.92 -7.47 10.33
CA VAL A 280 -14.20 -6.51 11.18
C VAL A 280 -13.60 -7.21 12.40
N GLN A 281 -14.32 -8.13 13.04
CA GLN A 281 -13.80 -8.90 14.17
C GLN A 281 -12.58 -9.75 13.82
N LYS A 282 -12.50 -10.28 12.59
CA LYS A 282 -11.33 -11.03 12.11
C LYS A 282 -10.16 -10.14 11.77
N LEU A 283 -10.43 -8.91 11.33
CA LEU A 283 -9.42 -8.00 10.81
C LEU A 283 -8.68 -7.22 11.89
N VAL A 284 -9.28 -7.01 13.07
CA VAL A 284 -8.77 -6.09 14.09
C VAL A 284 -8.71 -6.76 15.45
N ASP A 285 -7.60 -6.58 16.17
CA ASP A 285 -7.56 -6.87 17.60
C ASP A 285 -8.45 -5.85 18.34
N GLN A 286 -9.37 -6.33 19.19
CA GLN A 286 -10.34 -5.47 19.86
C GLN A 286 -9.70 -4.35 20.71
N ARG A 287 -8.47 -4.55 21.19
CA ARG A 287 -7.70 -3.54 21.93
C ARG A 287 -7.22 -2.41 21.02
N SER A 288 -7.13 -2.65 19.70
CA SER A 288 -6.75 -1.65 18.70
C SER A 288 -7.92 -0.78 18.21
N ILE A 289 -9.14 -1.07 18.65
CA ILE A 289 -10.32 -0.32 18.23
C ILE A 289 -10.33 1.03 18.95
N PHE A 290 -10.44 2.12 18.18
CA PHE A 290 -10.80 3.42 18.73
C PHE A 290 -12.25 3.36 19.23
N ASN A 291 -12.43 3.35 20.55
CA ASN A 291 -13.70 3.76 21.13
C ASN A 291 -13.66 5.27 21.20
N PHE A 292 -14.38 5.98 20.32
CA PHE A 292 -14.80 7.34 20.59
C PHE A 292 -15.67 7.24 21.85
N VAL A 293 -15.07 7.48 23.02
CA VAL A 293 -15.85 7.77 24.22
C VAL A 293 -16.41 9.14 23.99
N GLU A 294 -17.75 9.23 23.79
CA GLU A 294 -18.52 10.47 23.77
C GLU A 294 -18.30 11.30 25.04
#